data_8c4dfd009c09a87fbdd07025693691e6
#
_entry.id   8c4dfd009c09a87fbdd07025693691e6
#
_cell.length_a   1.000
_cell.length_b   1.000
_cell.length_c   1.000
_cell.angle_alpha   90.00
_cell.angle_beta   90.00
_cell.angle_gamma   90.00
#
_symmetry.space_group_name_H-M   'P 1'
#
loop_
_entity.id
_entity.type
_entity.pdbx_description
1 polymer ?
#
loop_
_entity_poly.entity_id
_entity_poly.type
_entity_poly.pdbx_seq_one_letter_code
_entity_poly.pdbx_strand_id
1 'polypeptide(L)'
;MSKLIAIVGRPNVGKSTLFNRLTQTRSAIVNDTAGTTRDRQYGKVDWEGREFSIVDTGGWVVNSDDIFEEEINKQVHIAIEEADVILFVVDSTTGITDLDDKVAAILRRSKKPVIVVANKDDVGDAHFNAAEFYAFGLGTPIEVSSANGSGTGDLLDVILKEMPDTPDMEETTDDIAKFAIVGRPNAGKSSLINAFIGEERHIVTDIAGTTRDSIYHKYNKFGFDFYLVDTAGIRKKQKVNEDIEYYSVIRSIRAIEASDVCILMIDATRGIESQDANIFSLIQRNRKGLVVCVNKWDLVADRSQSAQQRYIDAIRSRFAPFTDFPIIFTSALTKQRIYNVLDTAAKVYENRRRLIPTSQLNTYMLEQVAITPPPSNKGKFVKIKYITMLKESIIPTFVFFCNLPQWVKEPYRRFLENKIRDKWDFHGTPIQIFMREK
;
A
#
# COMPACT_ATOMS: atom_id res chain seq x y z
N MET A 1 1.07 13.39 2.02
CA MET A 1 0.90 11.95 2.37
C MET A 1 -0.56 11.63 2.52
N SER A 2 -1.01 10.48 2.06
CA SER A 2 -2.36 9.98 2.34
C SER A 2 -2.53 9.84 3.85
N LYS A 3 -3.65 10.32 4.41
CA LYS A 3 -3.97 10.14 5.83
C LYS A 3 -4.37 8.70 6.08
N LEU A 4 -3.99 8.16 7.23
CA LEU A 4 -4.27 6.78 7.60
C LEU A 4 -5.34 6.73 8.69
N ILE A 5 -6.43 6.02 8.41
CA ILE A 5 -7.54 5.78 9.31
C ILE A 5 -7.47 4.33 9.81
N ALA A 6 -7.47 4.11 11.11
CA ALA A 6 -7.49 2.76 11.67
C ALA A 6 -8.85 2.42 12.26
N ILE A 7 -9.37 1.24 11.95
CA ILE A 7 -10.59 0.70 12.54
C ILE A 7 -10.21 -0.20 13.71
N VAL A 8 -10.68 0.13 14.91
CA VAL A 8 -10.48 -0.65 16.15
C VAL A 8 -11.81 -1.00 16.81
N GLY A 9 -11.81 -1.99 17.68
CA GLY A 9 -12.99 -2.44 18.42
C GLY A 9 -12.93 -3.94 18.68
N ARG A 10 -13.79 -4.45 19.58
CA ARG A 10 -13.87 -5.87 19.90
C ARG A 10 -14.23 -6.75 18.70
N PRO A 11 -14.05 -8.08 18.76
CA PRO A 11 -14.51 -8.99 17.71
C PRO A 11 -16.01 -8.89 17.45
N ASN A 12 -16.44 -9.17 16.23
CA ASN A 12 -17.82 -9.28 15.79
C ASN A 12 -18.68 -7.99 15.83
N VAL A 13 -18.09 -6.81 16.09
CA VAL A 13 -18.81 -5.51 15.98
C VAL A 13 -19.02 -5.06 14.53
N GLY A 14 -18.47 -5.78 13.55
CA GLY A 14 -18.64 -5.48 12.12
C GLY A 14 -17.54 -4.64 11.51
N LYS A 15 -16.32 -4.59 12.08
CA LYS A 15 -15.16 -3.84 11.54
C LYS A 15 -14.87 -4.14 10.07
N SER A 16 -14.75 -5.41 9.72
CA SER A 16 -14.45 -5.82 8.35
C SER A 16 -15.60 -5.54 7.38
N THR A 17 -16.85 -5.57 7.86
CA THR A 17 -18.01 -5.18 7.05
C THR A 17 -17.99 -3.69 6.78
N LEU A 18 -17.70 -2.87 7.80
CA LEU A 18 -17.54 -1.43 7.67
C LEU A 18 -16.39 -1.09 6.73
N PHE A 19 -15.23 -1.72 6.92
CA PHE A 19 -14.07 -1.56 6.02
C PHE A 19 -14.45 -1.83 4.56
N ASN A 20 -15.08 -2.96 4.28
CA ASN A 20 -15.51 -3.30 2.92
C ASN A 20 -16.52 -2.28 2.37
N ARG A 21 -17.44 -1.79 3.20
CA ARG A 21 -18.42 -0.78 2.80
C ARG A 21 -17.74 0.54 2.43
N LEU A 22 -16.85 1.05 3.28
CA LEU A 22 -16.17 2.32 3.05
C LEU A 22 -15.23 2.26 1.84
N THR A 23 -14.55 1.14 1.63
CA THR A 23 -13.65 0.96 0.48
C THR A 23 -14.35 0.70 -0.85
N GLN A 24 -15.65 0.37 -0.82
CA GLN A 24 -16.48 0.18 -2.02
C GLN A 24 -17.25 1.42 -2.45
N THR A 25 -17.28 2.49 -1.66
CA THR A 25 -17.94 3.75 -2.00
C THR A 25 -17.22 4.44 -3.15
N ARG A 26 -17.88 4.43 -4.30
CA ARG A 26 -17.70 5.16 -5.58
C ARG A 26 -16.42 5.98 -5.73
N SER A 27 -15.41 5.39 -6.22
CA SER A 27 -14.55 5.85 -7.32
C SER A 27 -13.63 4.74 -7.79
N ALA A 28 -14.03 3.50 -7.67
CA ALA A 28 -13.30 2.38 -8.21
C ALA A 28 -13.32 2.39 -9.75
N ILE A 29 -12.66 3.39 -10.35
CA ILE A 29 -11.92 3.19 -11.59
C ILE A 29 -10.60 2.51 -11.19
N VAL A 30 -10.67 1.45 -10.44
CA VAL A 30 -9.53 0.58 -10.14
C VAL A 30 -9.96 -0.84 -10.41
N ASN A 31 -9.38 -1.36 -11.48
CA ASN A 31 -9.43 -2.73 -11.94
C ASN A 31 -9.75 -3.74 -10.84
N ASP A 32 -10.84 -4.50 -11.06
CA ASP A 32 -11.07 -5.82 -10.49
C ASP A 32 -9.92 -6.78 -10.87
N THR A 33 -8.77 -6.61 -10.28
CA THR A 33 -7.86 -7.73 -10.13
C THR A 33 -8.31 -8.43 -8.86
N ALA A 34 -9.06 -9.50 -9.02
CA ALA A 34 -9.46 -10.41 -7.96
C ALA A 34 -8.23 -10.81 -7.15
N GLY A 35 -7.96 -10.09 -6.06
CA GLY A 35 -6.99 -10.45 -5.04
C GLY A 35 -7.61 -11.55 -4.19
N THR A 36 -6.80 -12.53 -3.83
CA THR A 36 -7.13 -13.63 -2.93
C THR A 36 -7.74 -13.11 -1.63
N THR A 37 -8.65 -13.86 -1.03
CA THR A 37 -9.50 -13.58 0.13
C THR A 37 -8.78 -13.12 1.42
N ARG A 38 -7.46 -12.96 1.43
CA ARG A 38 -6.61 -12.49 2.54
C ARG A 38 -6.23 -11.00 2.50
N ASP A 39 -6.53 -10.29 1.40
CA ASP A 39 -6.13 -8.89 1.17
C ASP A 39 -7.15 -7.83 1.64
N ARG A 40 -8.05 -8.19 2.56
CA ARG A 40 -9.22 -7.37 2.93
C ARG A 40 -8.95 -6.34 4.03
N GLN A 41 -7.72 -5.94 4.29
CA GLN A 41 -7.38 -5.18 5.50
C GLN A 41 -6.84 -3.78 5.25
N TYR A 42 -6.54 -3.44 4.00
CA TYR A 42 -6.08 -2.12 3.58
C TYR A 42 -6.83 -1.69 2.32
N GLY A 43 -7.34 -0.47 2.33
CA GLY A 43 -8.02 0.12 1.19
C GLY A 43 -7.84 1.63 1.14
N LYS A 44 -8.07 2.19 -0.04
CA LYS A 44 -8.15 3.63 -0.26
C LYS A 44 -9.59 4.05 -0.41
N VAL A 45 -9.90 5.20 0.13
CA VAL A 45 -11.21 5.85 0.05
C VAL A 45 -11.00 7.22 -0.58
N ASP A 46 -11.83 7.56 -1.56
CA ASP A 46 -11.94 8.88 -2.12
C ASP A 46 -13.33 9.43 -1.77
N TRP A 47 -13.35 10.52 -1.02
CA TRP A 47 -14.58 11.18 -0.63
C TRP A 47 -14.44 12.69 -0.85
N GLU A 48 -15.34 13.29 -1.61
CA GLU A 48 -15.30 14.71 -1.97
C GLU A 48 -13.95 15.18 -2.58
N GLY A 49 -13.26 14.26 -3.31
CA GLY A 49 -11.97 14.55 -3.92
C GLY A 49 -10.77 14.50 -2.98
N ARG A 50 -10.98 14.08 -1.73
CA ARG A 50 -9.90 13.85 -0.74
C ARG A 50 -9.66 12.35 -0.58
N GLU A 51 -8.45 11.91 -0.91
CA GLU A 51 -8.03 10.49 -0.78
C GLU A 51 -7.40 10.25 0.58
N PHE A 52 -7.82 9.16 1.24
CA PHE A 52 -7.19 8.65 2.45
C PHE A 52 -7.16 7.12 2.47
N SER A 53 -6.30 6.57 3.31
CA SER A 53 -6.13 5.13 3.47
C SER A 53 -6.83 4.65 4.74
N ILE A 54 -7.46 3.47 4.66
CA ILE A 54 -8.15 2.85 5.79
C ILE A 54 -7.59 1.44 6.05
N VAL A 55 -7.46 1.07 7.32
CA VAL A 55 -6.91 -0.23 7.76
C VAL A 55 -7.86 -0.86 8.77
N ASP A 56 -8.25 -2.12 8.52
CA ASP A 56 -8.94 -2.95 9.50
C ASP A 56 -7.93 -3.68 10.39
N THR A 57 -7.86 -3.29 11.67
CA THR A 57 -6.90 -3.89 12.60
C THR A 57 -7.30 -5.30 13.05
N GLY A 58 -8.58 -5.67 12.97
CA GLY A 58 -9.11 -6.94 13.47
C GLY A 58 -8.78 -8.18 12.63
N GLY A 59 -8.41 -8.01 11.38
CA GLY A 59 -8.15 -9.12 10.46
C GLY A 59 -6.72 -9.66 10.46
N TRP A 60 -5.83 -9.11 11.26
CA TRP A 60 -4.38 -9.47 11.29
C TRP A 60 -4.03 -10.54 12.31
N VAL A 61 -5.02 -10.96 13.12
CA VAL A 61 -4.81 -11.94 14.17
C VAL A 61 -5.25 -13.31 13.71
N VAL A 62 -4.31 -14.24 13.73
CA VAL A 62 -4.55 -15.66 13.41
C VAL A 62 -4.47 -16.47 14.70
N ASN A 63 -5.63 -17.02 15.12
CA ASN A 63 -5.79 -18.17 16.00
C ASN A 63 -5.13 -18.12 17.40
N SER A 64 -5.86 -17.64 18.40
CA SER A 64 -5.85 -18.25 19.74
C SER A 64 -7.12 -17.87 20.49
N ASP A 65 -7.83 -18.85 20.99
CA ASP A 65 -9.13 -18.67 21.68
C ASP A 65 -9.00 -18.11 23.11
N ASP A 66 -7.78 -17.90 23.64
CA ASP A 66 -7.56 -17.54 25.06
C ASP A 66 -6.86 -16.18 25.31
N ILE A 67 -6.59 -15.32 24.28
CA ILE A 67 -5.79 -14.08 24.48
C ILE A 67 -6.48 -12.85 23.86
N PHE A 68 -7.81 -12.77 23.90
CA PHE A 68 -8.54 -11.69 23.22
C PHE A 68 -8.23 -10.27 23.75
N GLU A 69 -8.06 -10.10 25.05
CA GLU A 69 -7.90 -8.77 25.66
C GLU A 69 -6.55 -8.14 25.39
N GLU A 70 -5.44 -8.89 25.56
CA GLU A 70 -4.10 -8.37 25.27
C GLU A 70 -3.94 -8.00 23.80
N GLU A 71 -4.58 -8.75 22.95
CA GLU A 71 -4.49 -8.57 21.51
C GLU A 71 -5.27 -7.36 21.01
N ILE A 72 -6.47 -7.11 21.57
CA ILE A 72 -7.25 -5.89 21.34
C ILE A 72 -6.45 -4.67 21.83
N ASN A 73 -5.88 -4.74 23.02
CA ASN A 73 -5.07 -3.66 23.58
C ASN A 73 -3.86 -3.34 22.69
N LYS A 74 -3.17 -4.36 22.16
CA LYS A 74 -2.08 -4.19 21.21
C LYS A 74 -2.54 -3.49 19.94
N GLN A 75 -3.66 -3.92 19.34
CA GLN A 75 -4.22 -3.29 18.14
C GLN A 75 -4.57 -1.82 18.36
N VAL A 76 -5.15 -1.49 19.52
CA VAL A 76 -5.48 -0.12 19.88
C VAL A 76 -4.23 0.74 20.05
N HIS A 77 -3.19 0.23 20.73
CA HIS A 77 -1.94 0.97 20.89
C HIS A 77 -1.26 1.26 19.56
N ILE A 78 -1.26 0.30 18.64
CA ILE A 78 -0.69 0.47 17.32
C ILE A 78 -1.50 1.48 16.50
N ALA A 79 -2.83 1.43 16.57
CA ALA A 79 -3.68 2.42 15.94
C ALA A 79 -3.39 3.83 16.47
N ILE A 80 -3.19 3.98 17.80
CA ILE A 80 -2.84 5.26 18.43
C ILE A 80 -1.48 5.77 17.92
N GLU A 81 -0.49 4.91 17.76
CA GLU A 81 0.83 5.33 17.29
C GLU A 81 0.84 5.69 15.80
N GLU A 82 0.19 4.89 14.97
CA GLU A 82 0.37 4.95 13.52
C GLU A 82 -0.79 5.64 12.77
N ALA A 83 -2.03 5.66 13.27
CA ALA A 83 -3.14 6.29 12.56
C ALA A 83 -3.20 7.81 12.76
N ASP A 84 -3.80 8.52 11.80
CA ASP A 84 -4.13 9.95 11.90
C ASP A 84 -5.49 10.17 12.56
N VAL A 85 -6.45 9.25 12.30
CA VAL A 85 -7.79 9.19 12.91
C VAL A 85 -8.09 7.75 13.28
N ILE A 86 -8.81 7.53 14.36
CA ILE A 86 -9.21 6.20 14.83
C ILE A 86 -10.73 6.08 14.78
N LEU A 87 -11.25 5.04 14.11
CA LEU A 87 -12.65 4.65 14.16
C LEU A 87 -12.82 3.57 15.23
N PHE A 88 -13.43 3.93 16.34
CA PHE A 88 -13.77 2.99 17.40
C PHE A 88 -15.17 2.43 17.15
N VAL A 89 -15.23 1.19 16.63
CA VAL A 89 -16.48 0.54 16.23
C VAL A 89 -17.04 -0.27 17.38
N VAL A 90 -18.30 0.01 17.73
CA VAL A 90 -19.08 -0.66 18.75
C VAL A 90 -20.39 -1.20 18.18
N ASP A 91 -21.04 -2.11 18.87
CA ASP A 91 -22.24 -2.81 18.42
C ASP A 91 -23.48 -2.29 19.13
N SER A 92 -24.34 -1.56 18.42
CA SER A 92 -25.58 -0.97 18.97
C SER A 92 -26.59 -2.00 19.48
N THR A 93 -26.49 -3.25 19.01
CA THR A 93 -27.43 -4.31 19.45
C THR A 93 -27.06 -4.93 20.80
N THR A 94 -25.79 -4.88 21.19
CA THR A 94 -25.31 -5.46 22.46
C THR A 94 -25.06 -4.44 23.56
N GLY A 95 -25.00 -3.15 23.20
CA GLY A 95 -24.64 -2.09 24.13
C GLY A 95 -23.18 -2.12 24.57
N ILE A 96 -22.85 -1.40 25.63
CA ILE A 96 -21.49 -1.30 26.18
C ILE A 96 -21.08 -2.61 26.87
N THR A 97 -19.90 -3.09 26.58
CA THR A 97 -19.25 -4.24 27.23
C THR A 97 -18.00 -3.81 27.99
N ASP A 98 -17.53 -4.64 28.93
CA ASP A 98 -16.28 -4.39 29.68
C ASP A 98 -15.08 -4.18 28.78
N LEU A 99 -15.05 -4.88 27.62
CA LEU A 99 -14.00 -4.71 26.61
C LEU A 99 -14.08 -3.35 25.92
N ASP A 100 -15.28 -2.88 25.61
CA ASP A 100 -15.48 -1.57 24.99
C ASP A 100 -15.05 -0.46 25.97
N ASP A 101 -15.37 -0.57 27.26
CA ASP A 101 -14.93 0.38 28.28
C ASP A 101 -13.41 0.42 28.45
N LYS A 102 -12.73 -0.72 28.41
CA LYS A 102 -11.27 -0.80 28.47
C LYS A 102 -10.63 -0.12 27.24
N VAL A 103 -11.12 -0.40 26.05
CA VAL A 103 -10.66 0.25 24.81
C VAL A 103 -10.90 1.75 24.87
N ALA A 104 -12.09 2.19 25.29
CA ALA A 104 -12.41 3.60 25.44
C ALA A 104 -11.48 4.30 26.44
N ALA A 105 -11.13 3.64 27.55
CA ALA A 105 -10.21 4.18 28.54
C ALA A 105 -8.79 4.40 27.98
N ILE A 106 -8.31 3.53 27.09
CA ILE A 106 -7.04 3.67 26.40
C ILE A 106 -7.14 4.83 25.39
N LEU A 107 -8.20 4.87 24.59
CA LEU A 107 -8.40 5.88 23.56
C LEU A 107 -8.54 7.30 24.14
N ARG A 108 -9.21 7.48 25.27
CA ARG A 108 -9.31 8.76 25.99
C ARG A 108 -7.95 9.34 26.39
N ARG A 109 -6.97 8.49 26.65
CA ARG A 109 -5.60 8.94 27.00
C ARG A 109 -4.78 9.31 25.77
N SER A 110 -5.26 8.95 24.60
CA SER A 110 -4.58 9.30 23.34
C SER A 110 -4.88 10.76 22.97
N LYS A 111 -3.96 11.37 22.22
CA LYS A 111 -4.14 12.70 21.63
C LYS A 111 -4.69 12.65 20.20
N LYS A 112 -5.02 11.46 19.72
CA LYS A 112 -5.51 11.26 18.35
C LYS A 112 -7.01 11.53 18.29
N PRO A 113 -7.52 12.07 17.19
CA PRO A 113 -8.96 12.11 16.93
C PRO A 113 -9.54 10.71 16.93
N VAL A 114 -10.59 10.50 17.72
CA VAL A 114 -11.32 9.23 17.82
C VAL A 114 -12.77 9.49 17.46
N ILE A 115 -13.31 8.72 16.54
CA ILE A 115 -14.71 8.75 16.13
C ILE A 115 -15.34 7.45 16.62
N VAL A 116 -16.34 7.54 17.51
CA VAL A 116 -17.13 6.38 17.93
C VAL A 116 -18.14 6.05 16.83
N VAL A 117 -18.12 4.81 16.36
CA VAL A 117 -19.01 4.32 15.31
C VAL A 117 -19.94 3.27 15.89
N ALA A 118 -21.20 3.64 16.15
CA ALA A 118 -22.25 2.75 16.61
C ALA A 118 -22.80 1.98 15.41
N ASN A 119 -22.34 0.75 15.25
CA ASN A 119 -22.65 -0.09 14.08
C ASN A 119 -23.85 -1.02 14.36
N LYS A 120 -24.47 -1.54 13.31
CA LYS A 120 -25.66 -2.40 13.28
C LYS A 120 -26.94 -1.66 13.68
N ASP A 121 -27.01 -0.39 13.32
CA ASP A 121 -28.15 0.49 13.60
C ASP A 121 -29.43 0.14 12.80
N ASP A 122 -29.38 -0.87 11.95
CA ASP A 122 -30.51 -1.38 11.18
C ASP A 122 -31.27 -2.52 11.87
N VAL A 123 -30.89 -2.91 13.10
CA VAL A 123 -31.47 -4.05 13.81
C VAL A 123 -32.32 -3.57 14.99
N GLY A 124 -33.64 -3.60 14.83
CA GLY A 124 -34.59 -3.29 15.91
C GLY A 124 -34.56 -1.84 16.42
N ASP A 125 -34.55 -1.67 17.74
CA ASP A 125 -34.54 -0.35 18.44
C ASP A 125 -33.07 0.16 18.65
N ALA A 126 -32.16 -0.15 17.79
CA ALA A 126 -30.74 0.16 17.92
C ALA A 126 -30.43 1.66 18.06
N HIS A 127 -31.25 2.55 17.48
CA HIS A 127 -31.16 4.01 17.67
C HIS A 127 -31.20 4.44 19.13
N PHE A 128 -32.02 3.78 19.99
CA PHE A 128 -32.10 4.11 21.42
C PHE A 128 -30.84 3.69 22.17
N ASN A 129 -30.12 2.68 21.66
CA ASN A 129 -28.91 2.16 22.29
C ASN A 129 -27.66 2.99 21.95
N ALA A 130 -27.65 3.70 20.83
CA ALA A 130 -26.50 4.53 20.44
C ALA A 130 -26.21 5.64 21.46
N ALA A 131 -27.23 6.13 22.19
CA ALA A 131 -27.07 7.11 23.25
C ALA A 131 -26.19 6.63 24.42
N GLU A 132 -26.10 5.32 24.67
CA GLU A 132 -25.26 4.77 25.73
C GLU A 132 -23.78 5.08 25.50
N PHE A 133 -23.33 5.11 24.24
CA PHE A 133 -21.93 5.29 23.88
C PHE A 133 -21.37 6.68 24.15
N TYR A 134 -22.23 7.66 24.49
CA TYR A 134 -21.77 8.94 25.07
C TYR A 134 -21.00 8.74 26.38
N ALA A 135 -21.27 7.65 27.11
CA ALA A 135 -20.57 7.31 28.35
C ALA A 135 -19.04 7.11 28.13
N PHE A 136 -18.59 6.81 26.91
CA PHE A 136 -17.17 6.72 26.62
C PHE A 136 -16.43 8.06 26.71
N GLY A 137 -17.14 9.20 26.65
CA GLY A 137 -16.50 10.52 26.67
C GLY A 137 -15.56 10.79 25.49
N LEU A 138 -15.85 10.19 24.34
CA LEU A 138 -15.05 10.30 23.10
C LEU A 138 -15.76 11.12 22.01
N GLY A 139 -16.78 11.90 22.36
CA GLY A 139 -17.58 12.71 21.44
C GLY A 139 -18.90 12.05 21.05
N THR A 140 -19.54 12.57 20.01
CA THR A 140 -20.84 12.11 19.52
C THR A 140 -20.68 10.80 18.75
N PRO A 141 -21.33 9.70 19.14
CA PRO A 141 -21.37 8.48 18.37
C PRO A 141 -22.03 8.69 17.00
N ILE A 142 -21.46 8.12 15.96
CA ILE A 142 -22.04 8.13 14.61
C ILE A 142 -22.73 6.79 14.37
N GLU A 143 -24.01 6.85 14.13
CA GLU A 143 -24.84 5.68 13.88
C GLU A 143 -24.67 5.20 12.44
N VAL A 144 -24.33 3.92 12.27
CA VAL A 144 -24.14 3.33 10.93
C VAL A 144 -24.71 1.92 10.85
N SER A 145 -25.15 1.53 9.68
CA SER A 145 -25.31 0.14 9.32
C SER A 145 -24.31 -0.24 8.23
N SER A 146 -23.27 -0.94 8.62
CA SER A 146 -22.28 -1.46 7.66
C SER A 146 -22.91 -2.44 6.67
N ALA A 147 -24.01 -3.11 7.02
CA ALA A 147 -24.69 -4.08 6.19
C ALA A 147 -25.42 -3.42 5.02
N ASN A 148 -26.23 -2.41 5.28
CA ASN A 148 -27.03 -1.72 4.27
C ASN A 148 -26.41 -0.40 3.76
N GLY A 149 -25.45 0.20 4.49
CA GLY A 149 -24.75 1.44 4.15
C GLY A 149 -25.36 2.72 4.72
N SER A 150 -26.40 2.62 5.56
CA SER A 150 -26.98 3.79 6.25
C SER A 150 -25.95 4.46 7.13
N GLY A 151 -25.95 5.81 7.20
CA GLY A 151 -25.03 6.61 8.02
C GLY A 151 -23.56 6.64 7.55
N THR A 152 -23.18 5.86 6.52
CA THR A 152 -21.77 5.83 6.08
C THR A 152 -21.32 7.10 5.38
N GLY A 153 -22.22 7.87 4.76
CA GLY A 153 -21.95 9.20 4.21
C GLY A 153 -21.57 10.18 5.31
N ASP A 154 -22.41 10.27 6.35
CA ASP A 154 -22.19 11.14 7.50
C ASP A 154 -20.89 10.79 8.24
N LEU A 155 -20.59 9.48 8.35
CA LEU A 155 -19.30 9.02 8.89
C LEU A 155 -18.12 9.52 8.04
N LEU A 156 -18.20 9.46 6.72
CA LEU A 156 -17.15 9.94 5.83
C LEU A 156 -16.95 11.45 5.94
N ASP A 157 -18.02 12.22 6.08
CA ASP A 157 -17.96 13.67 6.30
C ASP A 157 -17.26 14.00 7.62
N VAL A 158 -17.59 13.27 8.69
CA VAL A 158 -16.94 13.44 10.01
C VAL A 158 -15.48 13.04 9.94
N ILE A 159 -15.11 11.97 9.22
CA ILE A 159 -13.71 11.58 9.01
C ILE A 159 -12.95 12.74 8.32
N LEU A 160 -13.49 13.34 7.27
CA LEU A 160 -12.84 14.46 6.58
C LEU A 160 -12.65 15.67 7.50
N LYS A 161 -13.61 15.94 8.39
CA LYS A 161 -13.56 17.03 9.36
C LYS A 161 -12.52 16.81 10.44
N GLU A 162 -12.44 15.58 10.96
CA GLU A 162 -11.50 15.21 12.03
C GLU A 162 -10.09 14.93 11.53
N MET A 163 -9.90 14.76 10.21
CA MET A 163 -8.56 14.63 9.66
C MET A 163 -7.75 15.90 9.92
N PRO A 164 -6.60 15.79 10.59
CA PRO A 164 -5.75 16.96 10.83
C PRO A 164 -5.38 17.58 9.47
N ASP A 165 -5.47 18.91 9.41
CA ASP A 165 -4.98 19.62 8.24
C ASP A 165 -3.57 19.17 7.97
N THR A 166 -3.31 18.72 6.75
CA THR A 166 -1.94 18.63 6.29
C THR A 166 -1.50 20.08 6.21
N PRO A 167 -0.52 20.53 7.00
CA PRO A 167 0.22 21.71 6.56
C PRO A 167 0.63 21.32 5.14
N ASP A 168 0.33 22.20 4.17
CA ASP A 168 0.90 22.09 2.85
C ASP A 168 2.40 21.88 3.08
N MET A 169 2.82 20.62 3.20
CA MET A 169 4.22 20.34 3.01
C MET A 169 4.37 20.79 1.57
N GLU A 170 5.02 21.93 1.39
CA GLU A 170 5.61 22.28 0.12
C GLU A 170 6.11 20.94 -0.40
N GLU A 171 5.41 20.40 -1.42
CA GLU A 171 5.88 19.25 -2.13
C GLU A 171 7.32 19.59 -2.36
N THR A 172 8.23 18.87 -1.71
CA THR A 172 9.64 19.15 -1.91
C THR A 172 9.78 19.06 -3.42
N THR A 173 9.87 20.26 -4.04
CA THR A 173 10.02 20.44 -5.48
C THR A 173 11.33 19.80 -5.97
N ASP A 174 12.04 19.19 -5.05
CA ASP A 174 13.20 18.38 -5.30
C ASP A 174 12.78 17.11 -6.03
N ASP A 175 13.18 17.05 -7.26
CA ASP A 175 13.04 15.92 -8.20
C ASP A 175 13.86 14.68 -7.76
N ILE A 176 14.00 14.49 -6.43
CA ILE A 176 14.82 13.47 -5.79
C ILE A 176 13.97 12.23 -5.52
N ALA A 177 14.45 11.09 -5.98
CA ALA A 177 13.80 9.79 -5.82
C ALA A 177 13.59 9.42 -4.34
N LYS A 178 12.44 8.77 -4.02
CA LYS A 178 12.11 8.29 -2.68
C LYS A 178 12.03 6.76 -2.70
N PHE A 179 12.90 6.10 -1.95
CA PHE A 179 12.98 4.64 -1.89
C PHE A 179 12.55 4.11 -0.54
N ALA A 180 11.66 3.11 -0.52
CA ALA A 180 11.29 2.39 0.69
C ALA A 180 11.90 0.99 0.68
N ILE A 181 12.45 0.55 1.81
CA ILE A 181 12.91 -0.82 2.02
C ILE A 181 11.86 -1.53 2.87
N VAL A 182 11.13 -2.45 2.25
CA VAL A 182 10.02 -3.17 2.86
C VAL A 182 10.25 -4.68 2.81
N GLY A 183 9.52 -5.42 3.62
CA GLY A 183 9.63 -6.87 3.71
C GLY A 183 9.31 -7.34 5.13
N ARG A 184 9.12 -8.63 5.30
CA ARG A 184 8.80 -9.23 6.60
C ARG A 184 9.88 -9.00 7.66
N PRO A 185 9.58 -9.22 8.95
CA PRO A 185 10.57 -9.19 10.02
C PRO A 185 11.75 -10.13 9.71
N ASN A 186 12.93 -9.73 10.10
CA ASN A 186 14.18 -10.50 9.94
C ASN A 186 14.63 -10.80 8.49
N ALA A 187 14.00 -10.23 7.46
CA ALA A 187 14.48 -10.31 6.07
C ALA A 187 15.83 -9.58 5.84
N GLY A 188 16.29 -8.79 6.83
CA GLY A 188 17.57 -8.09 6.78
C GLY A 188 17.49 -6.62 6.38
N LYS A 189 16.32 -5.99 6.49
CA LYS A 189 16.11 -4.56 6.18
C LYS A 189 17.08 -3.64 6.91
N SER A 190 17.20 -3.80 8.24
CA SER A 190 18.13 -3.01 9.07
C SER A 190 19.58 -3.23 8.67
N SER A 191 19.94 -4.49 8.35
CA SER A 191 21.30 -4.82 7.90
C SER A 191 21.63 -4.18 6.57
N LEU A 192 20.67 -4.15 5.62
CA LEU A 192 20.86 -3.51 4.32
C LEU A 192 21.02 -2.00 4.46
N ILE A 193 20.18 -1.36 5.27
CA ILE A 193 20.28 0.09 5.54
C ILE A 193 21.61 0.42 6.21
N ASN A 194 22.02 -0.36 7.22
CA ASN A 194 23.31 -0.17 7.88
C ASN A 194 24.49 -0.36 6.91
N ALA A 195 24.37 -1.31 5.97
CA ALA A 195 25.38 -1.52 4.94
C ALA A 195 25.49 -0.33 3.95
N PHE A 196 24.38 0.34 3.66
CA PHE A 196 24.37 1.58 2.84
C PHE A 196 24.96 2.77 3.58
N ILE A 197 24.60 2.95 4.86
CA ILE A 197 25.03 4.10 5.66
C ILE A 197 26.53 4.00 5.99
N GLY A 198 27.07 2.79 6.15
CA GLY A 198 28.45 2.54 6.60
C GLY A 198 28.63 2.73 8.10
N GLU A 199 29.85 2.48 8.62
CA GLU A 199 30.18 2.60 10.05
C GLU A 199 30.33 4.05 10.53
N GLU A 200 30.49 5.02 9.65
CA GLU A 200 30.56 6.43 9.98
C GLU A 200 29.17 7.05 10.10
N ARG A 201 28.80 7.38 11.33
CA ARG A 201 27.52 7.96 11.79
C ARG A 201 27.28 9.41 11.31
N HIS A 202 27.43 9.72 10.05
CA HIS A 202 27.05 11.02 9.51
C HIS A 202 25.86 10.90 8.56
N ILE A 203 24.67 10.72 9.16
CA ILE A 203 23.41 11.06 8.47
C ILE A 203 23.32 12.57 8.55
N VAL A 204 23.43 13.21 7.40
CA VAL A 204 23.25 14.64 7.27
C VAL A 204 21.78 14.95 7.50
N THR A 205 21.56 15.64 8.60
CA THR A 205 20.44 16.50 8.99
C THR A 205 19.02 16.01 8.71
N ASP A 206 18.31 15.77 9.83
CA ASP A 206 16.89 16.02 9.93
C ASP A 206 16.61 17.39 9.29
N ILE A 207 15.67 17.45 8.35
CA ILE A 207 15.15 18.73 7.89
C ILE A 207 14.52 19.37 9.12
N ALA A 208 15.20 20.39 9.68
CA ALA A 208 14.74 21.13 10.84
C ALA A 208 13.41 21.80 10.51
N GLY A 209 12.33 21.38 11.17
CA GLY A 209 11.02 22.02 11.02
C GLY A 209 9.82 21.18 11.40
N THR A 210 9.92 19.85 11.54
CA THR A 210 8.79 19.03 11.95
C THR A 210 9.17 18.15 13.13
N THR A 211 8.72 18.52 14.31
CA THR A 211 8.91 17.83 15.60
C THR A 211 8.12 16.52 15.74
N ARG A 212 7.61 15.96 14.65
CA ARG A 212 6.98 14.63 14.58
C ARG A 212 7.42 13.92 13.29
N ASP A 213 8.27 12.91 13.46
CA ASP A 213 8.62 11.87 12.47
C ASP A 213 9.27 12.36 11.16
N SER A 214 10.59 12.53 11.15
CA SER A 214 11.36 12.61 9.91
C SER A 214 11.29 11.26 9.20
N ILE A 215 10.27 11.11 8.32
CA ILE A 215 10.03 9.89 7.53
C ILE A 215 11.09 9.75 6.44
N TYR A 216 11.72 10.85 6.02
CA TYR A 216 12.69 10.90 4.94
C TYR A 216 14.10 11.13 5.45
N HIS A 217 15.03 10.28 5.05
CA HIS A 217 16.46 10.43 5.30
C HIS A 217 17.19 10.57 3.98
N LYS A 218 17.81 11.70 3.75
CA LYS A 218 18.59 11.95 2.54
C LYS A 218 19.84 11.09 2.53
N TYR A 219 20.05 10.35 1.43
CA TYR A 219 21.26 9.60 1.15
C TYR A 219 21.97 10.24 -0.04
N ASN A 220 23.20 10.73 0.19
CA ASN A 220 24.01 11.34 -0.85
C ASN A 220 25.45 10.80 -0.72
N LYS A 221 25.68 9.60 -1.24
CA LYS A 221 27.01 8.93 -1.26
C LYS A 221 27.17 8.09 -2.50
N PHE A 222 28.40 7.88 -2.91
CA PHE A 222 28.78 6.99 -4.03
C PHE A 222 28.08 7.33 -5.36
N GLY A 223 27.76 8.60 -5.59
CA GLY A 223 27.05 9.05 -6.79
C GLY A 223 25.54 8.88 -6.78
N PHE A 224 24.97 8.42 -5.66
CA PHE A 224 23.52 8.33 -5.46
C PHE A 224 23.00 9.53 -4.69
N ASP A 225 21.86 10.10 -5.11
CA ASP A 225 21.12 11.13 -4.39
C ASP A 225 19.63 10.74 -4.35
N PHE A 226 19.14 10.34 -3.16
CA PHE A 226 17.76 9.91 -2.94
C PHE A 226 17.34 10.02 -1.49
N TYR A 227 16.05 9.90 -1.23
CA TYR A 227 15.51 9.78 0.13
C TYR A 227 15.20 8.31 0.46
N LEU A 228 15.67 7.84 1.62
CA LEU A 228 15.18 6.61 2.23
C LEU A 228 13.96 6.93 3.10
N VAL A 229 12.87 6.19 2.90
CA VAL A 229 11.62 6.36 3.63
C VAL A 229 11.58 5.43 4.85
N ASP A 230 11.13 5.95 6.00
CA ASP A 230 10.90 5.23 7.27
C ASP A 230 12.11 4.45 7.81
N THR A 231 13.27 5.07 7.90
CA THR A 231 14.43 4.48 8.58
C THR A 231 14.32 4.55 10.11
N ALA A 232 13.45 5.40 10.66
CA ALA A 232 13.26 5.58 12.12
C ALA A 232 12.69 4.32 12.78
N GLY A 233 11.78 3.61 12.13
CA GLY A 233 11.25 2.32 12.59
C GLY A 233 12.33 1.24 12.73
N ILE A 234 13.42 1.36 11.99
CA ILE A 234 14.54 0.43 12.02
C ILE A 234 15.50 0.73 13.18
N ARG A 235 15.66 2.01 13.55
CA ARG A 235 16.54 2.45 14.66
C ARG A 235 15.97 2.22 16.06
N LYS A 236 14.66 2.38 16.24
CA LYS A 236 13.99 2.18 17.55
C LYS A 236 13.94 0.71 18.00
N LYS A 237 14.22 -0.26 17.12
CA LYS A 237 14.15 -1.70 17.40
C LYS A 237 15.17 -2.26 18.39
N GLN A 238 16.11 -1.48 18.91
CA GLN A 238 17.05 -2.01 19.94
C GLN A 238 16.43 -2.21 21.33
N LYS A 239 15.17 -1.84 21.57
CA LYS A 239 14.57 -1.86 22.91
C LYS A 239 13.22 -2.58 23.08
N VAL A 240 12.60 -3.13 22.03
CA VAL A 240 11.28 -3.79 22.16
C VAL A 240 11.33 -5.18 21.54
N ASN A 241 11.37 -6.21 22.38
CA ASN A 241 11.17 -7.61 22.03
C ASN A 241 9.66 -7.90 21.87
N GLU A 242 9.33 -8.75 20.90
CA GLU A 242 8.14 -9.60 20.73
C GLU A 242 6.90 -9.11 19.97
N ASP A 243 6.59 -7.83 19.78
CA ASP A 243 5.36 -7.41 19.04
C ASP A 243 5.64 -7.00 17.57
N ILE A 244 6.55 -7.70 16.90
CA ILE A 244 7.28 -7.22 15.72
C ILE A 244 6.46 -7.29 14.41
N GLU A 245 5.49 -8.21 14.30
CA GLU A 245 4.85 -8.48 13.00
C GLU A 245 3.83 -7.43 12.57
N TYR A 246 2.97 -7.02 13.45
CA TYR A 246 1.89 -6.08 13.15
C TYR A 246 2.38 -4.64 12.92
N TYR A 247 3.27 -4.14 13.79
CA TYR A 247 3.96 -2.86 13.59
C TYR A 247 4.67 -2.77 12.24
N SER A 248 5.21 -3.90 11.79
CA SER A 248 5.91 -3.97 10.51
C SER A 248 5.00 -3.71 9.31
N VAL A 249 3.72 -4.07 9.37
CA VAL A 249 2.80 -3.96 8.23
C VAL A 249 2.28 -2.53 8.06
N ILE A 250 1.77 -1.89 9.10
CA ILE A 250 1.26 -0.51 9.00
C ILE A 250 2.38 0.45 8.60
N ARG A 251 3.59 0.28 9.17
CA ARG A 251 4.76 1.05 8.74
C ARG A 251 5.14 0.77 7.30
N SER A 252 5.06 -0.49 6.87
CA SER A 252 5.29 -0.82 5.47
C SER A 252 4.30 -0.13 4.55
N ILE A 253 3.02 -0.01 4.95
CA ILE A 253 2.00 0.73 4.19
C ILE A 253 2.42 2.19 4.06
N ARG A 254 2.75 2.89 5.16
CA ARG A 254 3.18 4.29 5.11
C ARG A 254 4.44 4.49 4.28
N ALA A 255 5.43 3.61 4.46
CA ALA A 255 6.65 3.66 3.68
C ALA A 255 6.39 3.45 2.18
N ILE A 256 5.52 2.51 1.82
CA ILE A 256 5.10 2.26 0.45
C ILE A 256 4.40 3.49 -0.12
N GLU A 257 3.42 4.06 0.60
CA GLU A 257 2.68 5.25 0.13
C GLU A 257 3.58 6.46 -0.11
N ALA A 258 4.56 6.66 0.76
CA ALA A 258 5.46 7.80 0.73
C ALA A 258 6.63 7.66 -0.27
N SER A 259 6.82 6.48 -0.88
CA SER A 259 7.94 6.20 -1.79
C SER A 259 7.54 6.25 -3.26
N ASP A 260 8.54 6.32 -4.14
CA ASP A 260 8.40 6.13 -5.58
C ASP A 260 8.71 4.69 -5.99
N VAL A 261 9.73 4.10 -5.37
CA VAL A 261 10.19 2.73 -5.63
C VAL A 261 10.31 1.99 -4.31
N CYS A 262 9.78 0.77 -4.27
CA CYS A 262 9.90 -0.13 -3.14
C CYS A 262 10.93 -1.21 -3.42
N ILE A 263 11.85 -1.41 -2.48
CA ILE A 263 12.79 -2.52 -2.45
C ILE A 263 12.20 -3.58 -1.53
N LEU A 264 11.59 -4.62 -2.11
CA LEU A 264 10.99 -5.73 -1.37
C LEU A 264 12.06 -6.75 -1.02
N MET A 265 12.37 -6.86 0.28
CA MET A 265 13.35 -7.80 0.78
C MET A 265 12.74 -9.17 1.10
N ILE A 266 13.31 -10.22 0.52
CA ILE A 266 12.96 -11.63 0.75
C ILE A 266 14.15 -12.35 1.38
N ASP A 267 13.90 -13.17 2.40
CA ASP A 267 14.92 -14.01 3.03
C ASP A 267 15.12 -15.28 2.20
N ALA A 268 16.30 -15.45 1.58
CA ALA A 268 16.62 -16.58 0.74
C ALA A 268 16.55 -17.92 1.49
N THR A 269 16.79 -17.93 2.80
CA THR A 269 16.81 -19.17 3.60
C THR A 269 15.42 -19.72 3.89
N ARG A 270 14.39 -18.86 3.83
CA ARG A 270 12.99 -19.22 4.08
C ARG A 270 12.13 -19.28 2.82
N GLY A 271 12.61 -18.69 1.74
CA GLY A 271 11.84 -18.56 0.51
C GLY A 271 10.70 -17.53 0.63
N ILE A 272 9.72 -17.63 -0.28
CA ILE A 272 8.58 -16.70 -0.36
C ILE A 272 7.47 -17.20 0.57
N GLU A 273 7.07 -16.35 1.50
CA GLU A 273 5.95 -16.61 2.40
C GLU A 273 4.71 -15.76 2.03
N SER A 274 3.57 -16.04 2.67
CA SER A 274 2.32 -15.32 2.42
C SER A 274 2.45 -13.82 2.74
N GLN A 275 3.25 -13.46 3.75
CA GLN A 275 3.46 -12.07 4.15
C GLN A 275 4.24 -11.29 3.08
N ASP A 276 5.19 -11.92 2.37
CA ASP A 276 5.90 -11.28 1.24
C ASP A 276 4.91 -10.97 0.10
N ALA A 277 3.98 -11.91 -0.18
CA ALA A 277 2.93 -11.69 -1.17
C ALA A 277 1.96 -10.57 -0.78
N ASN A 278 1.63 -10.43 0.51
CA ASN A 278 0.78 -9.34 0.98
C ASN A 278 1.48 -7.99 0.79
N ILE A 279 2.76 -7.87 1.14
CA ILE A 279 3.54 -6.64 0.94
C ILE A 279 3.65 -6.32 -0.56
N PHE A 280 3.89 -7.33 -1.40
CA PHE A 280 3.89 -7.17 -2.85
C PHE A 280 2.55 -6.63 -3.36
N SER A 281 1.42 -7.20 -2.91
CA SER A 281 0.08 -6.71 -3.27
C SER A 281 -0.13 -5.24 -2.86
N LEU A 282 0.37 -4.83 -1.69
CA LEU A 282 0.32 -3.43 -1.24
C LEU A 282 1.13 -2.51 -2.16
N ILE A 283 2.33 -2.93 -2.59
CA ILE A 283 3.16 -2.19 -3.53
C ILE A 283 2.43 -2.01 -4.87
N GLN A 284 1.82 -3.08 -5.39
CA GLN A 284 1.05 -3.04 -6.63
C GLN A 284 -0.18 -2.13 -6.54
N ARG A 285 -0.97 -2.23 -5.46
CA ARG A 285 -2.15 -1.37 -5.24
C ARG A 285 -1.78 0.11 -5.18
N ASN A 286 -0.64 0.42 -4.56
CA ASN A 286 -0.10 1.77 -4.51
C ASN A 286 0.68 2.16 -5.78
N ARG A 287 0.74 1.26 -6.78
CA ARG A 287 1.37 1.51 -8.09
C ARG A 287 2.78 2.05 -8.00
N LYS A 288 3.56 1.50 -7.06
CA LYS A 288 4.96 1.88 -6.87
C LYS A 288 5.88 1.10 -7.78
N GLY A 289 7.05 1.67 -8.09
CA GLY A 289 8.13 0.89 -8.68
C GLY A 289 8.58 -0.23 -7.74
N LEU A 290 9.06 -1.33 -8.30
CA LEU A 290 9.43 -2.52 -7.53
C LEU A 290 10.80 -3.04 -7.92
N VAL A 291 11.62 -3.29 -6.90
CA VAL A 291 12.84 -4.10 -6.98
C VAL A 291 12.72 -5.22 -5.94
N VAL A 292 12.88 -6.46 -6.33
CA VAL A 292 12.92 -7.59 -5.39
C VAL A 292 14.38 -7.89 -5.03
N CYS A 293 14.67 -7.86 -3.73
CA CYS A 293 15.98 -8.10 -3.17
C CYS A 293 15.97 -9.43 -2.40
N VAL A 294 16.54 -10.48 -2.95
CA VAL A 294 16.69 -11.79 -2.30
C VAL A 294 17.96 -11.75 -1.45
N ASN A 295 17.78 -11.49 -0.16
CA ASN A 295 18.86 -11.29 0.80
C ASN A 295 19.26 -12.60 1.49
N LYS A 296 20.41 -12.60 2.17
CA LYS A 296 21.03 -13.76 2.83
C LYS A 296 21.39 -14.87 1.83
N TRP A 297 21.70 -14.50 0.60
CA TRP A 297 22.11 -15.47 -0.42
C TRP A 297 23.40 -16.18 -0.07
N ASP A 298 24.23 -15.60 0.79
CA ASP A 298 25.43 -16.19 1.36
C ASP A 298 25.17 -17.43 2.23
N LEU A 299 23.97 -17.57 2.79
CA LEU A 299 23.56 -18.71 3.63
C LEU A 299 22.92 -19.86 2.83
N VAL A 300 22.65 -19.67 1.53
CA VAL A 300 22.08 -20.70 0.66
C VAL A 300 23.17 -21.67 0.23
N ALA A 301 22.93 -22.98 0.40
CA ALA A 301 23.92 -24.02 0.08
C ALA A 301 24.22 -24.12 -1.42
N ASP A 302 23.16 -24.19 -2.26
CA ASP A 302 23.28 -24.21 -3.74
C ASP A 302 23.10 -22.79 -4.29
N ARG A 303 24.20 -22.19 -4.76
CA ARG A 303 24.24 -20.86 -5.36
C ARG A 303 24.45 -20.90 -6.86
N SER A 304 24.23 -22.04 -7.48
CA SER A 304 24.37 -22.23 -8.92
C SER A 304 23.40 -21.33 -9.70
N GLN A 305 23.71 -21.09 -10.95
CA GLN A 305 22.83 -20.32 -11.83
C GLN A 305 21.45 -20.99 -11.96
N SER A 306 21.39 -22.31 -11.94
CA SER A 306 20.15 -23.07 -11.97
C SER A 306 19.33 -22.89 -10.70
N ALA A 307 19.97 -22.79 -9.52
CA ALA A 307 19.28 -22.49 -8.28
C ALA A 307 18.72 -21.05 -8.28
N GLN A 308 19.48 -20.08 -8.78
CA GLN A 308 18.98 -18.70 -8.94
C GLN A 308 17.78 -18.66 -9.88
N GLN A 309 17.82 -19.38 -11.02
CA GLN A 309 16.71 -19.41 -11.95
C GLN A 309 15.45 -20.02 -11.33
N ARG A 310 15.55 -21.13 -10.59
CA ARG A 310 14.43 -21.72 -9.84
C ARG A 310 13.81 -20.72 -8.85
N TYR A 311 14.64 -19.93 -8.17
CA TYR A 311 14.19 -18.87 -7.26
C TYR A 311 13.43 -17.77 -8.01
N ILE A 312 13.95 -17.31 -9.15
CA ILE A 312 13.32 -16.31 -10.01
C ILE A 312 11.95 -16.80 -10.48
N ASP A 313 11.87 -18.04 -10.95
CA ASP A 313 10.63 -18.62 -11.44
C ASP A 313 9.58 -18.77 -10.33
N ALA A 314 9.99 -19.17 -9.14
CA ALA A 314 9.13 -19.26 -7.96
C ALA A 314 8.58 -17.86 -7.56
N ILE A 315 9.43 -16.84 -7.54
CA ILE A 315 9.04 -15.46 -7.24
C ILE A 315 8.03 -14.95 -8.28
N ARG A 316 8.34 -15.09 -9.58
CA ARG A 316 7.46 -14.66 -10.67
C ARG A 316 6.12 -15.37 -10.65
N SER A 317 6.11 -16.69 -10.43
CA SER A 317 4.88 -17.47 -10.31
C SER A 317 4.01 -17.00 -9.15
N ARG A 318 4.62 -16.70 -8.00
CA ARG A 318 3.89 -16.28 -6.79
C ARG A 318 3.32 -14.86 -6.92
N PHE A 319 4.00 -13.99 -7.66
CA PHE A 319 3.65 -12.57 -7.82
C PHE A 319 2.88 -12.27 -9.11
N ALA A 320 2.53 -13.29 -9.90
CA ALA A 320 1.67 -13.11 -11.06
C ALA A 320 0.37 -12.36 -10.70
N PRO A 321 -0.18 -11.53 -11.60
CA PRO A 321 0.19 -11.39 -13.02
C PRO A 321 1.31 -10.38 -13.32
N PHE A 322 1.73 -9.53 -12.38
CA PHE A 322 2.84 -8.61 -12.60
C PHE A 322 4.17 -9.33 -12.33
N THR A 323 4.91 -9.64 -13.38
CA THR A 323 6.17 -10.41 -13.31
C THR A 323 7.37 -9.66 -13.88
N ASP A 324 7.13 -8.48 -14.46
CA ASP A 324 8.16 -7.64 -15.09
C ASP A 324 8.82 -6.71 -14.07
N PHE A 325 9.63 -7.28 -13.19
CA PHE A 325 10.43 -6.56 -12.20
C PHE A 325 11.81 -7.19 -12.00
N PRO A 326 12.83 -6.39 -11.63
CA PRO A 326 14.16 -6.87 -11.36
C PRO A 326 14.24 -7.66 -10.05
N ILE A 327 15.03 -8.74 -10.06
CA ILE A 327 15.32 -9.59 -8.91
C ILE A 327 16.84 -9.62 -8.73
N ILE A 328 17.31 -9.22 -7.54
CA ILE A 328 18.73 -9.14 -7.21
C ILE A 328 19.02 -10.02 -6.01
N PHE A 329 20.01 -10.90 -6.16
CA PHE A 329 20.50 -11.76 -5.07
C PHE A 329 21.63 -11.05 -4.34
N THR A 330 21.47 -10.85 -3.03
CA THR A 330 22.37 -10.04 -2.20
C THR A 330 22.74 -10.74 -0.90
N SER A 331 23.79 -10.24 -0.28
CA SER A 331 24.04 -10.43 1.15
C SER A 331 24.32 -9.07 1.77
N ALA A 332 23.41 -8.61 2.60
CA ALA A 332 23.59 -7.37 3.35
C ALA A 332 24.74 -7.50 4.37
N LEU A 333 24.98 -8.70 4.90
CA LEU A 333 26.05 -8.96 5.86
C LEU A 333 27.44 -8.88 5.23
N THR A 334 27.62 -9.54 4.09
CA THR A 334 28.90 -9.53 3.34
C THR A 334 29.04 -8.36 2.39
N LYS A 335 28.04 -7.47 2.32
CA LYS A 335 27.93 -6.32 1.41
C LYS A 335 27.96 -6.71 -0.08
N GLN A 336 27.60 -7.96 -0.39
CA GLN A 336 27.60 -8.44 -1.78
C GLN A 336 26.43 -7.88 -2.57
N ARG A 337 26.71 -7.22 -3.70
CA ARG A 337 25.74 -6.65 -4.67
C ARG A 337 24.75 -5.64 -4.08
N ILE A 338 25.04 -5.05 -2.92
CA ILE A 338 24.11 -4.08 -2.30
C ILE A 338 23.95 -2.82 -3.13
N TYR A 339 25.01 -2.31 -3.75
CA TYR A 339 24.95 -1.12 -4.61
C TYR A 339 24.17 -1.38 -5.92
N ASN A 340 24.19 -2.63 -6.44
CA ASN A 340 23.37 -2.99 -7.58
C ASN A 340 21.87 -2.84 -7.29
N VAL A 341 21.45 -2.98 -6.02
CA VAL A 341 20.06 -2.74 -5.62
C VAL A 341 19.70 -1.27 -5.79
N LEU A 342 20.61 -0.36 -5.40
CA LEU A 342 20.40 1.09 -5.54
C LEU A 342 20.42 1.51 -7.01
N ASP A 343 21.39 1.03 -7.81
CA ASP A 343 21.43 1.28 -9.25
C ASP A 343 20.15 0.83 -9.95
N THR A 344 19.65 -0.35 -9.56
CA THR A 344 18.42 -0.88 -10.15
C THR A 344 17.20 -0.08 -9.69
N ALA A 345 17.14 0.34 -8.43
CA ALA A 345 16.06 1.20 -7.94
C ALA A 345 16.03 2.55 -8.66
N ALA A 346 17.21 3.14 -8.92
CA ALA A 346 17.33 4.37 -9.69
C ALA A 346 16.82 4.18 -11.13
N LYS A 347 17.18 3.09 -11.80
CA LYS A 347 16.66 2.76 -13.15
C LYS A 347 15.14 2.58 -13.17
N VAL A 348 14.59 1.90 -12.15
CA VAL A 348 13.12 1.76 -12.02
C VAL A 348 12.46 3.12 -11.82
N TYR A 349 13.08 4.03 -11.04
CA TYR A 349 12.60 5.39 -10.90
C TYR A 349 12.61 6.17 -12.22
N GLU A 350 13.70 6.08 -12.99
CA GLU A 350 13.77 6.67 -14.33
C GLU A 350 12.71 6.10 -15.26
N ASN A 351 12.49 4.78 -15.23
CA ASN A 351 11.45 4.12 -16.02
C ASN A 351 10.04 4.64 -15.65
N ARG A 352 9.78 4.94 -14.37
CA ARG A 352 8.51 5.55 -13.94
C ARG A 352 8.26 6.92 -14.54
N ARG A 353 9.31 7.68 -14.79
CA ARG A 353 9.26 9.06 -15.32
C ARG A 353 9.44 9.13 -16.83
N ARG A 354 9.66 7.98 -17.46
CA ARG A 354 9.86 7.91 -18.89
C ARG A 354 8.65 8.44 -19.65
N LEU A 355 8.89 9.41 -20.52
CA LEU A 355 7.89 9.95 -21.44
C LEU A 355 8.16 9.47 -22.86
N ILE A 356 7.11 8.98 -23.53
CA ILE A 356 7.20 8.53 -24.93
C ILE A 356 6.52 9.59 -25.79
N PRO A 357 7.21 10.11 -26.85
CA PRO A 357 6.57 11.02 -27.79
C PRO A 357 5.36 10.36 -28.45
N THR A 358 4.25 11.10 -28.51
CA THR A 358 2.97 10.61 -29.04
C THR A 358 3.08 10.07 -30.47
N SER A 359 3.94 10.67 -31.31
CA SER A 359 4.18 10.19 -32.68
C SER A 359 4.79 8.77 -32.67
N GLN A 360 5.83 8.54 -31.89
CA GLN A 360 6.49 7.22 -31.79
C GLN A 360 5.52 6.18 -31.23
N LEU A 361 4.73 6.56 -30.21
CA LEU A 361 3.74 5.69 -29.58
C LEU A 361 2.68 5.26 -30.59
N ASN A 362 2.12 6.20 -31.38
CA ASN A 362 1.11 5.88 -32.39
C ASN A 362 1.68 5.06 -33.54
N THR A 363 2.87 5.41 -34.06
CA THR A 363 3.49 4.66 -35.17
C THR A 363 3.64 3.19 -34.82
N TYR A 364 4.21 2.87 -33.63
CA TYR A 364 4.44 1.50 -33.22
C TYR A 364 3.15 0.79 -32.80
N MET A 365 2.38 1.39 -31.90
CA MET A 365 1.24 0.70 -31.31
C MET A 365 0.07 0.51 -32.27
N LEU A 366 -0.19 1.45 -33.19
CA LEU A 366 -1.23 1.27 -34.19
C LEU A 366 -0.88 0.16 -35.18
N GLU A 367 0.41 -0.03 -35.49
CA GLU A 367 0.89 -1.18 -36.27
C GLU A 367 0.59 -2.49 -35.53
N GLN A 368 0.92 -2.59 -34.22
CA GLN A 368 0.62 -3.79 -33.43
C GLN A 368 -0.88 -4.08 -33.33
N VAL A 369 -1.70 -3.03 -33.20
CA VAL A 369 -3.17 -3.15 -33.20
C VAL A 369 -3.70 -3.59 -34.58
N ALA A 370 -3.07 -3.19 -35.68
CA ALA A 370 -3.45 -3.61 -37.02
C ALA A 370 -3.12 -5.11 -37.25
N ILE A 371 -1.99 -5.59 -36.73
CA ILE A 371 -1.58 -6.99 -36.79
C ILE A 371 -2.51 -7.86 -35.93
N THR A 372 -2.84 -7.40 -34.71
CA THR A 372 -3.67 -8.13 -33.75
C THR A 372 -4.80 -7.22 -33.26
N PRO A 373 -5.90 -7.10 -34.01
CA PRO A 373 -7.00 -6.22 -33.63
C PRO A 373 -7.77 -6.73 -32.40
N PRO A 374 -8.42 -5.83 -31.65
CA PRO A 374 -9.28 -6.24 -30.54
C PRO A 374 -10.34 -7.24 -30.99
N PRO A 375 -10.64 -8.28 -30.17
CA PRO A 375 -11.70 -9.23 -30.49
C PRO A 375 -13.04 -8.55 -30.72
N SER A 376 -13.77 -8.97 -31.76
CA SER A 376 -15.13 -8.50 -32.00
C SER A 376 -16.08 -9.03 -30.91
N ASN A 377 -17.08 -8.23 -30.56
CA ASN A 377 -18.11 -8.64 -29.62
C ASN A 377 -19.49 -8.38 -30.23
N LYS A 378 -20.34 -9.39 -30.31
CA LYS A 378 -21.70 -9.32 -30.90
C LYS A 378 -21.72 -8.68 -32.30
N GLY A 379 -20.74 -9.01 -33.14
CA GLY A 379 -20.61 -8.49 -34.49
C GLY A 379 -20.12 -7.04 -34.61
N LYS A 380 -19.78 -6.37 -33.50
CA LYS A 380 -19.23 -5.03 -33.52
C LYS A 380 -17.71 -5.07 -33.36
N PHE A 381 -17.00 -4.25 -34.14
CA PHE A 381 -15.55 -4.18 -34.14
C PHE A 381 -15.08 -2.95 -33.36
N VAL A 382 -14.13 -3.17 -32.46
CA VAL A 382 -13.44 -2.08 -31.77
C VAL A 382 -12.33 -1.55 -32.68
N LYS A 383 -12.34 -0.23 -32.91
CA LYS A 383 -11.28 0.46 -33.67
C LYS A 383 -10.54 1.42 -32.77
N ILE A 384 -9.28 1.13 -32.47
CA ILE A 384 -8.37 2.04 -31.78
C ILE A 384 -7.83 3.02 -32.83
N LYS A 385 -8.01 4.32 -32.57
CA LYS A 385 -7.70 5.39 -33.55
C LYS A 385 -6.49 6.21 -33.15
N TYR A 386 -6.21 6.33 -31.87
CA TYR A 386 -5.19 7.22 -31.36
C TYR A 386 -4.78 6.79 -29.94
N ILE A 387 -3.51 7.02 -29.61
CA ILE A 387 -2.93 6.65 -28.34
C ILE A 387 -2.11 7.84 -27.84
N THR A 388 -2.24 8.16 -26.55
CA THR A 388 -1.42 9.18 -25.91
C THR A 388 -0.95 8.72 -24.53
N MET A 389 0.15 9.28 -24.08
CA MET A 389 0.67 9.09 -22.71
C MET A 389 0.35 10.37 -21.92
N LEU A 390 -0.20 10.23 -20.71
CA LEU A 390 -0.48 11.36 -19.82
C LEU A 390 0.83 11.85 -19.19
N LYS A 391 1.18 13.11 -19.43
CA LYS A 391 2.45 13.70 -18.96
C LYS A 391 2.46 14.02 -17.46
N GLU A 392 1.30 14.38 -16.91
CA GLU A 392 1.15 14.79 -15.52
C GLU A 392 0.92 13.62 -14.56
N SER A 393 0.86 12.40 -15.08
CA SER A 393 0.66 11.22 -14.26
C SER A 393 1.98 10.76 -13.64
N ILE A 394 1.98 10.57 -12.33
CA ILE A 394 3.12 10.01 -11.56
C ILE A 394 3.46 8.58 -12.04
N ILE A 395 2.52 7.92 -12.70
CA ILE A 395 2.64 6.55 -13.19
C ILE A 395 2.51 6.55 -14.71
N PRO A 396 3.32 5.78 -15.44
CA PRO A 396 3.17 5.65 -16.89
C PRO A 396 1.74 5.26 -17.27
N THR A 397 0.99 6.22 -17.78
CA THR A 397 -0.44 6.09 -18.06
C THR A 397 -0.70 6.33 -19.53
N PHE A 398 -1.26 5.32 -20.20
CA PHE A 398 -1.58 5.35 -21.61
C PHE A 398 -3.08 5.39 -21.84
N VAL A 399 -3.54 6.30 -22.67
CA VAL A 399 -4.93 6.44 -23.05
C VAL A 399 -5.11 6.04 -24.51
N PHE A 400 -5.90 5.01 -24.72
CA PHE A 400 -6.25 4.50 -26.03
C PHE A 400 -7.65 5.00 -26.39
N PHE A 401 -7.76 5.79 -27.44
CA PHE A 401 -9.02 6.31 -27.94
C PHE A 401 -9.62 5.35 -28.98
N CYS A 402 -10.81 4.86 -28.71
CA CYS A 402 -11.52 3.90 -29.55
C CYS A 402 -13.02 4.18 -29.58
N ASN A 403 -13.74 3.53 -30.50
CA ASN A 403 -15.19 3.69 -30.68
C ASN A 403 -16.05 2.97 -29.63
N LEU A 404 -15.54 1.94 -28.98
CA LEU A 404 -16.27 1.05 -28.05
C LEU A 404 -15.38 0.62 -26.89
N PRO A 405 -14.99 1.55 -25.98
CA PRO A 405 -14.02 1.30 -24.93
C PRO A 405 -14.45 0.20 -23.94
N GLN A 406 -15.77 0.08 -23.68
CA GLN A 406 -16.34 -0.91 -22.77
C GLN A 406 -16.18 -2.36 -23.25
N TRP A 407 -15.80 -2.56 -24.52
CA TRP A 407 -15.67 -3.89 -25.13
C TRP A 407 -14.23 -4.37 -25.21
N VAL A 408 -13.27 -3.52 -24.85
CA VAL A 408 -11.86 -3.91 -24.73
C VAL A 408 -11.66 -4.58 -23.37
N LYS A 409 -11.67 -5.93 -23.40
CA LYS A 409 -11.52 -6.77 -22.20
C LYS A 409 -10.08 -6.80 -21.70
N GLU A 410 -9.92 -7.19 -20.45
CA GLU A 410 -8.63 -7.28 -19.74
C GLU A 410 -7.54 -8.08 -20.50
N PRO A 411 -7.79 -9.24 -21.11
CA PRO A 411 -6.74 -9.94 -21.86
C PRO A 411 -6.13 -9.12 -22.99
N TYR A 412 -6.95 -8.29 -23.67
CA TYR A 412 -6.44 -7.43 -24.72
C TYR A 412 -5.68 -6.21 -24.19
N ARG A 413 -6.09 -5.67 -23.03
CA ARG A 413 -5.33 -4.62 -22.33
C ARG A 413 -3.93 -5.11 -21.96
N ARG A 414 -3.84 -6.35 -21.43
CA ARG A 414 -2.54 -6.99 -21.13
C ARG A 414 -1.70 -7.21 -22.37
N PHE A 415 -2.30 -7.58 -23.50
CA PHE A 415 -1.59 -7.66 -24.77
C PHE A 415 -0.97 -6.30 -25.15
N LEU A 416 -1.75 -5.21 -25.04
CA LEU A 416 -1.26 -3.85 -25.33
C LEU A 416 -0.13 -3.45 -24.36
N GLU A 417 -0.27 -3.76 -23.06
CA GLU A 417 0.76 -3.53 -22.07
C GLU A 417 2.05 -4.27 -22.42
N ASN A 418 1.97 -5.55 -22.77
CA ASN A 418 3.13 -6.34 -23.17
C ASN A 418 3.82 -5.73 -24.40
N LYS A 419 3.06 -5.25 -25.39
CA LYS A 419 3.63 -4.58 -26.58
C LYS A 419 4.33 -3.26 -26.25
N ILE A 420 3.82 -2.51 -25.26
CA ILE A 420 4.49 -1.31 -24.77
C ILE A 420 5.82 -1.72 -24.09
N ARG A 421 5.82 -2.74 -23.25
CA ARG A 421 7.02 -3.26 -22.57
C ARG A 421 8.04 -3.87 -23.52
N ASP A 422 7.61 -4.53 -24.59
CA ASP A 422 8.50 -5.07 -25.63
C ASP A 422 9.30 -3.97 -26.33
N LYS A 423 8.74 -2.76 -26.46
CA LYS A 423 9.37 -1.65 -27.19
C LYS A 423 10.11 -0.67 -26.28
N TRP A 424 9.58 -0.39 -25.11
CA TRP A 424 10.14 0.58 -24.17
C TRP A 424 10.39 -0.05 -22.82
N ASP A 425 11.51 0.29 -22.22
CA ASP A 425 11.89 -0.23 -20.90
C ASP A 425 11.03 0.40 -19.80
N PHE A 426 10.08 -0.39 -19.28
CA PHE A 426 9.29 -0.11 -18.10
C PHE A 426 9.51 -1.17 -17.01
N HIS A 427 10.65 -1.85 -17.06
CA HIS A 427 11.00 -2.90 -16.10
C HIS A 427 10.92 -2.38 -14.66
N GLY A 428 10.24 -3.11 -13.79
CA GLY A 428 9.99 -2.74 -12.40
C GLY A 428 8.90 -1.68 -12.20
N THR A 429 8.26 -1.18 -13.27
CA THR A 429 7.27 -0.10 -13.18
C THR A 429 5.89 -0.58 -13.59
N PRO A 430 4.85 -0.36 -12.78
CA PRO A 430 3.47 -0.61 -13.20
C PRO A 430 3.02 0.39 -14.28
N ILE A 431 2.27 -0.11 -15.26
CA ILE A 431 1.70 0.70 -16.34
C ILE A 431 0.19 0.73 -16.18
N GLN A 432 -0.44 1.86 -16.53
CA GLN A 432 -1.88 1.99 -16.63
C GLN A 432 -2.34 2.16 -18.06
N ILE A 433 -3.41 1.45 -18.41
CA ILE A 433 -4.05 1.57 -19.73
C ILE A 433 -5.53 1.92 -19.55
N PHE A 434 -5.90 3.07 -20.06
CA PHE A 434 -7.28 3.52 -20.15
C PHE A 434 -7.80 3.43 -21.56
N MET A 435 -9.06 3.01 -21.69
CA MET A 435 -9.80 3.06 -22.94
C MET A 435 -10.81 4.20 -22.84
N ARG A 436 -10.80 5.11 -23.79
CA ARG A 436 -11.74 6.25 -23.85
C ARG A 436 -12.42 6.32 -25.21
N GLU A 437 -13.64 6.78 -25.21
CA GLU A 437 -14.36 7.12 -26.43
C GLU A 437 -13.78 8.41 -27.03
N LYS A 438 -13.69 8.44 -28.38
CA LYS A 438 -13.20 9.60 -29.11
C LYS A 438 -14.38 10.38 -29.67
#